data_b42eccab64968f542e0334ae0baa0821
#
_entry.id   b42eccab64968f542e0334ae0baa0821
#
_cell.length_a   1.000
_cell.length_b   1.000
_cell.length_c   1.000
_cell.angle_alpha   90.00
_cell.angle_beta   90.00
_cell.angle_gamma   90.00
#
_symmetry.space_group_name_H-M   'P 1'
#
loop_
_entity.id
_entity.type
_entity.pdbx_description
1 polymer ?
#
loop_
_entity_poly.entity_id
_entity_poly.type
_entity_poly.pdbx_seq_one_letter_code
_entity_poly.pdbx_strand_id
1 'polypeptide(L)'
;EQGPERDDSPPRVSVWCCSELEFEGLLQTVLRPEQLLNTVVAVGVDLSRPWEVMESLEKWTAVLENHMTGLLKQLSVGAQDDLRGAVKERFRAARAGGDRRAGGDGGGSR
;
A
#
# COMPACT_ATOMS: atom_id res chain seq x y z
N GLU A 1 9.83 1.28 -40.58
CA GLU A 1 9.34 0.40 -39.55
C GLU A 1 9.62 1.00 -38.17
N GLN A 2 8.58 1.52 -37.59
CA GLN A 2 8.66 2.04 -36.22
C GLN A 2 8.36 0.86 -35.29
N GLY A 3 9.40 0.35 -34.62
CA GLY A 3 9.22 -0.57 -33.51
C GLY A 3 8.44 0.07 -32.35
N PRO A 4 7.90 -0.71 -31.40
CA PRO A 4 7.23 -0.16 -30.23
C PRO A 4 8.16 0.83 -29.55
N GLU A 5 7.70 2.07 -29.41
CA GLU A 5 8.43 3.08 -28.65
C GLU A 5 8.62 2.56 -27.24
N ARG A 6 9.86 2.24 -26.89
CA ARG A 6 10.19 2.02 -25.48
C ARG A 6 10.10 3.38 -24.83
N ASP A 7 9.14 3.49 -23.94
CA ASP A 7 9.08 4.63 -23.05
C ASP A 7 10.27 4.55 -22.09
N ASP A 8 11.35 5.22 -22.46
CA ASP A 8 12.57 5.30 -21.63
C ASP A 8 12.41 6.33 -20.50
N SER A 9 11.17 6.79 -20.24
CA SER A 9 10.91 7.68 -19.12
C SER A 9 11.18 6.95 -17.81
N PRO A 10 11.81 7.61 -16.83
CA PRO A 10 11.99 7.01 -15.51
C PRO A 10 10.62 6.75 -14.87
N PRO A 11 10.49 5.68 -14.07
CA PRO A 11 9.24 5.41 -13.36
C PRO A 11 8.87 6.60 -12.48
N ARG A 12 7.61 7.00 -12.53
CA ARG A 12 7.08 8.12 -11.75
C ARG A 12 6.22 7.60 -10.61
N VAL A 13 6.40 8.18 -9.45
CA VAL A 13 5.57 7.93 -8.28
C VAL A 13 4.82 9.21 -7.93
N SER A 14 3.51 9.14 -7.91
CA SER A 14 2.67 10.24 -7.43
C SER A 14 2.43 10.05 -5.94
N VAL A 15 2.74 11.06 -5.16
CA VAL A 15 2.56 11.04 -3.70
C VAL A 15 1.44 12.01 -3.33
N TRP A 16 0.44 11.49 -2.64
CA TRP A 16 -0.67 12.27 -2.12
C TRP A 16 -0.62 12.25 -0.59
N CYS A 17 -0.67 13.41 0.01
CA CYS A 17 -0.69 13.56 1.46
C CYS A 17 -2.04 14.05 1.92
N CYS A 18 -2.62 13.37 2.91
CA CYS A 18 -3.84 13.77 3.57
C CYS A 18 -3.55 13.90 5.07
N SER A 19 -3.63 15.10 5.61
CA SER A 19 -3.32 15.35 7.02
C SER A 19 -4.54 15.45 7.92
N GLU A 20 -5.72 15.60 7.32
CA GLU A 20 -6.96 15.78 8.08
C GLU A 20 -8.04 14.82 7.57
N LEU A 21 -8.77 14.22 8.51
CA LEU A 21 -9.86 13.30 8.21
C LEU A 21 -11.04 13.97 7.49
N GLU A 22 -11.16 15.29 7.57
CA GLU A 22 -12.18 16.06 6.86
C GLU A 22 -12.03 16.00 5.34
N PHE A 23 -10.84 15.65 4.85
CA PHE A 23 -10.56 15.47 3.43
C PHE A 23 -10.75 14.02 2.95
N GLU A 24 -11.62 13.28 3.61
CA GLU A 24 -11.97 11.90 3.20
C GLU A 24 -12.37 11.80 1.73
N GLY A 25 -12.99 12.86 1.18
CA GLY A 25 -13.32 12.94 -0.23
C GLY A 25 -12.12 12.84 -1.18
N LEU A 26 -10.92 13.21 -0.73
CA LEU A 26 -9.70 13.04 -1.51
C LEU A 26 -9.34 11.57 -1.73
N LEU A 27 -9.67 10.71 -0.78
CA LEU A 27 -9.44 9.27 -0.91
C LEU A 27 -10.20 8.69 -2.10
N GLN A 28 -11.40 9.16 -2.36
CA GLN A 28 -12.19 8.73 -3.51
C GLN A 28 -11.54 9.14 -4.84
N THR A 29 -10.81 10.25 -4.85
CA THR A 29 -10.11 10.73 -6.04
C THR A 29 -8.81 9.96 -6.28
N VAL A 30 -8.08 9.65 -5.22
CA VAL A 30 -6.76 9.02 -5.28
C VAL A 30 -6.84 7.50 -5.32
N LEU A 31 -7.64 6.92 -4.44
CA LEU A 31 -7.81 5.47 -4.37
C LEU A 31 -8.95 5.03 -5.28
N ARG A 32 -8.61 4.73 -6.52
CA ARG A 32 -9.55 4.20 -7.51
C ARG A 32 -9.40 2.69 -7.66
N PRO A 33 -10.48 1.97 -7.99
CA PRO A 33 -10.40 0.52 -8.18
C PRO A 33 -9.34 0.09 -9.20
N GLU A 34 -9.17 0.87 -10.27
CA GLU A 34 -8.23 0.57 -11.36
C GLU A 34 -6.77 0.67 -10.92
N GLN A 35 -6.48 1.42 -9.86
CA GLN A 35 -5.12 1.73 -9.41
C GLN A 35 -4.72 1.01 -8.12
N LEU A 36 -5.61 0.22 -7.53
CA LEU A 36 -5.36 -0.44 -6.25
C LEU A 36 -4.09 -1.29 -6.23
N LEU A 37 -3.81 -2.02 -7.32
CA LEU A 37 -2.61 -2.85 -7.41
C LEU A 37 -1.31 -2.05 -7.45
N ASN A 38 -1.37 -0.79 -7.87
CA ASN A 38 -0.22 0.09 -8.03
C ASN A 38 -0.14 1.17 -6.95
N THR A 39 -0.93 1.02 -5.90
CA THR A 39 -1.02 2.00 -4.82
C THR A 39 -0.52 1.42 -3.51
N VAL A 40 0.28 2.18 -2.80
CA VAL A 40 0.71 1.89 -1.43
C VAL A 40 0.15 2.97 -0.53
N VAL A 41 -0.52 2.56 0.52
CA VAL A 41 -1.05 3.47 1.53
C VAL A 41 -0.14 3.42 2.76
N ALA A 42 0.30 4.57 3.20
CA ALA A 42 1.12 4.71 4.39
C ALA A 42 0.39 5.59 5.41
N VAL A 43 0.23 5.10 6.61
CA VAL A 43 -0.32 5.86 7.73
C VAL A 43 0.82 6.35 8.60
N GLY A 44 0.99 7.67 8.65
CA GLY A 44 2.00 8.31 9.49
C GLY A 44 1.43 8.71 10.84
N VAL A 45 2.20 8.54 11.89
CA VAL A 45 1.85 8.98 13.23
C VAL A 45 2.97 9.83 13.83
N ASP A 46 2.60 10.85 14.57
CA ASP A 46 3.54 11.73 15.25
C ASP A 46 3.88 11.16 16.64
N LEU A 47 5.12 10.71 16.80
CA LEU A 47 5.58 10.14 18.07
C LEU A 47 5.89 11.20 19.15
N SER A 48 5.89 12.48 18.79
CA SER A 48 6.04 13.55 19.77
C SER A 48 4.83 13.67 20.71
N ARG A 49 3.70 13.12 20.30
CA ARG A 49 2.47 13.04 21.08
C ARG A 49 2.04 11.59 21.27
N PRO A 50 2.75 10.82 22.10
CA PRO A 50 2.51 9.38 22.22
C PRO A 50 1.10 9.02 22.70
N TRP A 51 0.44 9.90 23.42
CA TRP A 51 -0.93 9.71 23.88
C TRP A 51 -1.99 9.78 22.77
N GLU A 52 -1.64 10.36 21.61
CA GLU A 52 -2.54 10.47 20.46
C GLU A 52 -2.31 9.39 19.41
N VAL A 53 -1.22 8.62 19.51
CA VAL A 53 -0.80 7.66 18.49
C VAL A 53 -1.87 6.59 18.24
N MET A 54 -2.36 5.97 19.28
CA MET A 54 -3.36 4.89 19.15
C MET A 54 -4.68 5.41 18.62
N GLU A 55 -5.12 6.55 19.11
CA GLU A 55 -6.35 7.19 18.63
C GLU A 55 -6.26 7.56 17.15
N SER A 56 -5.13 8.15 16.73
CA SER A 56 -4.89 8.50 15.32
C SER A 56 -4.87 7.26 14.43
N LEU A 57 -4.19 6.20 14.85
CA LEU A 57 -4.14 4.95 14.10
C LEU A 57 -5.54 4.34 13.92
N GLU A 58 -6.33 4.31 14.99
CA GLU A 58 -7.69 3.76 14.94
C GLU A 58 -8.58 4.54 13.99
N LYS A 59 -8.52 5.87 14.04
CA LYS A 59 -9.31 6.75 13.17
C LYS A 59 -8.94 6.56 11.70
N TRP A 60 -7.66 6.64 11.38
CA TRP A 60 -7.20 6.48 10.00
C TRP A 60 -7.44 5.08 9.45
N THR A 61 -7.22 4.05 10.27
CA THR A 61 -7.48 2.67 9.89
C THR A 61 -8.97 2.45 9.59
N ALA A 62 -9.85 3.00 10.42
CA ALA A 62 -11.30 2.90 10.21
C ALA A 62 -11.75 3.58 8.91
N VAL A 63 -11.24 4.78 8.63
CA VAL A 63 -11.52 5.51 7.39
C VAL A 63 -11.06 4.73 6.17
N LEU A 64 -9.82 4.22 6.20
CA LEU A 64 -9.27 3.43 5.11
C LEU A 64 -10.03 2.13 4.90
N GLU A 65 -10.36 1.43 5.97
CA GLU A 65 -11.11 0.18 5.91
C GLU A 65 -12.50 0.37 5.29
N ASN A 66 -13.21 1.41 5.70
CA ASN A 66 -14.51 1.75 5.13
C ASN A 66 -14.41 2.08 3.65
N HIS A 67 -13.40 2.87 3.27
CA HIS A 67 -13.18 3.25 1.89
C HIS A 67 -12.82 2.03 1.02
N MET A 68 -11.91 1.19 1.49
CA MET A 68 -11.49 -0.02 0.80
C MET A 68 -12.62 -1.02 0.65
N THR A 69 -13.45 -1.18 1.67
CA THR A 69 -14.63 -2.04 1.61
C THR A 69 -15.60 -1.56 0.51
N GLY A 70 -15.83 -0.26 0.42
CA GLY A 70 -16.63 0.35 -0.63
C GLY A 70 -16.06 0.12 -2.03
N LEU A 71 -14.75 0.27 -2.19
CA LEU A 71 -14.07 0.02 -3.48
C LEU A 71 -14.15 -1.44 -3.90
N LEU A 72 -13.95 -2.36 -2.97
CA LEU A 72 -14.03 -3.81 -3.26
C LEU A 72 -15.41 -4.23 -3.74
N LYS A 73 -16.46 -3.60 -3.22
CA LYS A 73 -17.84 -3.86 -3.68
C LYS A 73 -18.09 -3.41 -5.11
N GLN A 74 -17.34 -2.43 -5.60
CA GLN A 74 -17.43 -1.94 -6.98
C GLN A 74 -16.72 -2.86 -7.97
N LEU A 75 -15.82 -3.70 -7.50
CA LEU A 75 -15.08 -4.64 -8.34
C LEU A 75 -15.91 -5.91 -8.60
N SER A 76 -15.71 -6.50 -9.77
CA SER A 76 -16.23 -7.83 -10.07
C SER A 76 -15.61 -8.89 -9.15
N VAL A 77 -16.29 -10.03 -8.98
CA VAL A 77 -15.75 -11.13 -8.16
C VAL A 77 -14.39 -11.61 -8.65
N GLY A 78 -14.23 -11.71 -9.97
CA GLY A 78 -12.93 -12.08 -10.57
C GLY A 78 -11.84 -11.08 -10.28
N ALA A 79 -12.11 -9.79 -10.38
CA ALA A 79 -11.17 -8.73 -10.05
C ALA A 79 -10.78 -8.72 -8.56
N GLN A 80 -11.72 -9.01 -7.68
CA GLN A 80 -11.46 -9.15 -6.24
C GLN A 80 -10.52 -10.33 -5.95
N ASP A 81 -10.74 -11.45 -6.61
CA ASP A 81 -9.89 -12.64 -6.46
C ASP A 81 -8.48 -12.40 -6.98
N ASP A 82 -8.35 -11.72 -8.12
CA ASP A 82 -7.05 -11.33 -8.68
C ASP A 82 -6.29 -10.41 -7.72
N LEU A 83 -6.97 -9.45 -7.12
CA LEU A 83 -6.39 -8.53 -6.15
C LEU A 83 -5.90 -9.27 -4.90
N ARG A 84 -6.70 -10.17 -4.35
CA ARG A 84 -6.33 -10.99 -3.19
C ARG A 84 -5.13 -11.88 -3.51
N GLY A 85 -5.10 -12.46 -4.69
CA GLY A 85 -3.97 -13.26 -5.18
C GLY A 85 -2.69 -12.45 -5.24
N ALA A 86 -2.74 -11.26 -5.82
CA ALA A 86 -1.60 -10.35 -5.93
C ALA A 86 -1.05 -9.92 -4.57
N VAL A 87 -1.92 -9.62 -3.61
CA VAL A 87 -1.54 -9.25 -2.23
C VAL A 87 -0.85 -10.43 -1.53
N LYS A 88 -1.40 -11.64 -1.66
CA LYS A 88 -0.79 -12.85 -1.09
C LYS A 88 0.59 -13.12 -1.67
N GLU A 89 0.76 -12.97 -2.98
CA GLU A 89 2.06 -13.13 -3.65
C GLU A 89 3.10 -12.14 -3.13
N ARG A 90 2.73 -10.87 -3.01
CA ARG A 90 3.63 -9.84 -2.46
C ARG A 90 4.03 -10.14 -1.02
N PHE A 91 3.10 -10.62 -0.23
CA PHE A 91 3.36 -10.98 1.16
C PHE A 91 4.32 -12.18 1.27
N ARG A 92 4.11 -13.21 0.44
CA ARG A 92 5.01 -14.37 0.37
C ARG A 92 6.41 -13.96 -0.06
N ALA A 93 6.54 -13.13 -1.08
CA ALA A 93 7.81 -12.63 -1.58
C ALA A 93 8.56 -11.82 -0.52
N ALA A 94 7.88 -10.94 0.19
CA ALA A 94 8.46 -10.16 1.28
C ALA A 94 8.94 -11.04 2.42
N ARG A 95 8.17 -12.06 2.79
CA ARG A 95 8.52 -13.02 3.84
C ARG A 95 9.73 -13.86 3.46
N ALA A 96 9.78 -14.37 2.23
CA ALA A 96 10.93 -15.13 1.71
C ALA A 96 12.21 -14.27 1.65
N GLY A 97 12.09 -12.99 1.30
CA GLY A 97 13.20 -12.04 1.32
C GLY A 97 13.70 -11.73 2.73
N GLY A 98 12.82 -11.73 3.72
CA GLY A 98 13.15 -11.55 5.13
C GLY A 98 13.98 -12.69 5.70
N ASP A 99 13.62 -13.91 5.39
CA ASP A 99 14.35 -15.11 5.85
C ASP A 99 15.78 -15.17 5.32
N ARG A 100 16.02 -14.68 4.13
CA ARG A 100 17.37 -14.61 3.54
C ARG A 100 18.29 -13.62 4.26
N ARG A 101 17.74 -12.58 4.86
CA ARG A 101 18.49 -11.60 5.63
C ARG A 101 18.78 -12.08 7.05
N ALA A 102 17.92 -12.87 7.64
CA ALA A 102 18.10 -13.41 8.99
C ALA A 102 19.11 -14.56 9.04
N GLY A 103 19.37 -15.24 7.91
CA GLY A 103 20.31 -16.36 7.83
C GLY A 103 21.77 -15.98 7.58
N GLY A 104 22.11 -14.69 7.53
CA GLY A 104 23.42 -14.23 7.11
C GLY A 104 24.42 -13.89 8.22
N ASP A 105 24.11 -14.08 9.48
CA ASP A 105 25.04 -13.80 10.58
C ASP A 105 25.35 -15.03 11.42
N GLY A 106 26.14 -15.89 10.84
CA GLY A 106 26.74 -17.04 11.53
C GLY A 106 28.23 -17.14 11.24
N GLY A 107 28.89 -16.01 11.04
CA GLY A 107 30.34 -15.95 10.93
C GLY A 107 30.99 -15.93 12.30
N GLY A 108 31.38 -17.10 12.79
CA GLY A 108 32.09 -17.23 14.04
C GLY A 108 33.37 -16.39 14.03
N SER A 109 33.45 -15.44 14.91
CA SER A 109 34.70 -14.86 15.32
C SER A 109 35.38 -15.78 16.34
N ARG A 110 36.55 -16.17 16.07
CA ARG A 110 37.49 -16.67 17.07
C ARG A 110 38.33 -15.54 17.60
#